data_6e057603220d6bf0e45e8faebf5321b6
#
_entry.id   6e057603220d6bf0e45e8faebf5321b6
#
_cell.length_a   1.000
_cell.length_b   1.000
_cell.length_c   1.000
_cell.angle_alpha   90.00
_cell.angle_beta   90.00
_cell.angle_gamma   90.00
#
_symmetry.space_group_name_H-M   'P 1'
#
loop_
_entity.id
_entity.type
_entity.pdbx_description
1 polymer ?
#
loop_
_entity_poly.entity_id
_entity_poly.type
_entity_poly.pdbx_seq_one_letter_code
_entity_poly.pdbx_strand_id
1 'polypeptide(L)'
;LGLSVIAEEWESYDELLRKRKDLRPEWYVVRRDENTLLTSLGSVRYHKTLFKNKVTGEYEYLLDRIMGLEKHTRLTEDAEAQLLKEAVQTSYRRGGESASISGDAVSKETVMNKIHALHFPKAEPQKEKKTLKYLYIDADEDHVSLQYINEKGDIKKPRTNTIMPKLIYVY
;
A
#
# COMPACT_ATOMS: atom_id res chain seq x y z
N LEU A 1 2.46 17.65 -17.98
CA LEU A 1 2.39 18.96 -17.29
C LEU A 1 2.15 18.80 -15.77
N GLY A 2 1.13 18.04 -15.34
CA GLY A 2 0.82 17.89 -13.91
C GLY A 2 1.91 17.24 -13.06
N LEU A 3 2.56 16.18 -13.57
CA LEU A 3 3.63 15.48 -12.84
C LEU A 3 4.88 16.33 -12.64
N SER A 4 5.21 17.21 -13.60
CA SER A 4 6.35 18.13 -13.49
C SER A 4 6.08 19.22 -12.42
N VAL A 5 4.85 19.72 -12.35
CA VAL A 5 4.46 20.70 -11.32
C VAL A 5 4.58 20.06 -9.91
N ILE A 6 4.13 18.82 -9.75
CA ILE A 6 4.26 18.10 -8.47
C ILE A 6 5.74 17.95 -8.09
N ALA A 7 6.59 17.55 -9.04
CA ALA A 7 8.03 17.40 -8.79
C ALA A 7 8.69 18.73 -8.40
N GLU A 8 8.35 19.81 -9.10
CA GLU A 8 8.86 21.16 -8.82
C GLU A 8 8.45 21.65 -7.43
N GLU A 9 7.21 21.43 -7.03
CA GLU A 9 6.73 21.80 -5.69
C GLU A 9 7.48 21.02 -4.60
N TRP A 10 7.63 19.70 -4.75
CA TRP A 10 8.36 18.88 -3.78
C TRP A 10 9.84 19.29 -3.69
N GLU A 11 10.50 19.54 -4.83
CA GLU A 11 11.88 20.02 -4.85
C GLU A 11 12.01 21.43 -4.27
N SER A 12 11.00 22.28 -4.46
CA SER A 12 10.97 23.62 -3.86
C SER A 12 10.93 23.56 -2.33
N TYR A 13 10.12 22.63 -1.76
CA TYR A 13 10.08 22.37 -0.33
C TYR A 13 11.41 21.82 0.19
N ASP A 14 12.03 20.86 -0.53
CA ASP A 14 13.34 20.33 -0.17
C ASP A 14 14.41 21.42 -0.16
N GLU A 15 14.41 22.29 -1.17
CA GLU A 15 15.33 23.42 -1.28
C GLU A 15 15.13 24.43 -0.14
N LEU A 16 13.86 24.69 0.24
CA LEU A 16 13.55 25.53 1.39
C LEU A 16 14.16 24.95 2.69
N LEU A 17 13.97 23.66 2.93
CA LEU A 17 14.56 22.96 4.08
C LEU A 17 16.09 22.99 4.05
N ARG A 18 16.70 22.89 2.87
CA ARG A 18 18.16 22.97 2.72
C ARG A 18 18.70 24.35 3.05
N LYS A 19 18.05 25.41 2.56
CA LYS A 19 18.50 26.82 2.74
C LYS A 19 18.21 27.34 4.13
N ARG A 20 17.04 27.02 4.68
CA ARG A 20 16.55 27.58 5.96
C ARG A 20 16.95 26.68 7.14
N LYS A 21 18.11 26.98 7.74
CA LYS A 21 18.60 26.24 8.92
C LYS A 21 17.70 26.41 10.15
N ASP A 22 16.97 27.50 10.23
CA ASP A 22 15.99 27.78 11.27
C ASP A 22 14.81 26.81 11.28
N LEU A 23 14.42 26.25 10.13
CA LEU A 23 13.38 25.25 10.03
C LEU A 23 13.84 23.83 10.42
N ARG A 24 15.14 23.63 10.56
CA ARG A 24 15.75 22.34 10.93
C ARG A 24 16.94 22.49 11.88
N PRO A 25 16.80 23.09 13.05
CA PRO A 25 17.91 23.44 13.92
C PRO A 25 18.76 22.23 14.36
N GLU A 26 18.14 21.08 14.52
CA GLU A 26 18.76 19.83 14.95
C GLU A 26 19.31 18.97 13.81
N TRP A 27 19.16 19.40 12.56
CA TRP A 27 19.50 18.60 11.40
C TRP A 27 20.61 19.26 10.56
N TYR A 28 21.50 18.42 10.01
CA TYR A 28 22.44 18.88 8.99
C TYR A 28 22.28 18.07 7.69
N VAL A 29 22.57 18.73 6.56
CA VAL A 29 22.49 18.14 5.22
C VAL A 29 23.60 17.11 5.05
N VAL A 30 23.26 15.93 4.55
CA VAL A 30 24.22 14.86 4.23
C VAL A 30 24.42 14.77 2.74
N ARG A 31 23.36 14.51 1.97
CA ARG A 31 23.40 14.36 0.51
C ARG A 31 22.02 14.60 -0.10
N ARG A 32 21.98 14.73 -1.42
CA ARG A 32 20.76 14.83 -2.20
C ARG A 32 20.64 13.60 -3.06
N ASP A 33 19.50 12.93 -3.02
CA ASP A 33 19.22 11.68 -3.74
C ASP A 33 18.05 11.87 -4.70
N GLU A 34 18.13 11.25 -5.88
CA GLU A 34 17.01 11.15 -6.81
C GLU A 34 16.07 10.04 -6.32
N ASN A 35 14.77 10.30 -6.37
CA ASN A 35 13.73 9.34 -5.99
C ASN A 35 12.59 9.35 -7.00
N THR A 36 11.90 8.22 -7.10
CA THR A 36 10.69 8.10 -7.92
C THR A 36 9.55 7.60 -7.03
N LEU A 37 8.43 8.31 -7.07
CA LEU A 37 7.22 7.98 -6.34
C LEU A 37 6.07 7.82 -7.34
N LEU A 38 5.36 6.70 -7.29
CA LEU A 38 4.20 6.46 -8.12
C LEU A 38 2.96 7.06 -7.44
N THR A 39 2.34 7.99 -8.14
CA THR A 39 1.06 8.61 -7.78
C THR A 39 -0.06 8.06 -8.66
N SER A 40 -1.31 8.32 -8.32
CA SER A 40 -2.46 7.98 -9.18
C SER A 40 -2.40 8.61 -10.57
N LEU A 41 -1.66 9.73 -10.73
CA LEU A 41 -1.46 10.41 -12.00
C LEU A 41 -0.31 9.81 -12.82
N GLY A 42 0.65 9.14 -12.17
CA GLY A 42 1.85 8.55 -12.77
C GLY A 42 3.09 8.69 -11.91
N SER A 43 4.22 8.25 -12.45
CA SER A 43 5.51 8.31 -11.76
C SER A 43 6.08 9.73 -11.74
N VAL A 44 6.32 10.22 -10.53
CA VAL A 44 6.98 11.51 -10.26
C VAL A 44 8.42 11.25 -9.89
N ARG A 45 9.36 11.79 -10.68
CA ARG A 45 10.80 11.76 -10.39
C ARG A 45 11.20 13.11 -9.79
N TYR A 46 11.81 13.08 -8.63
CA TYR A 46 12.22 14.28 -7.88
C TYR A 46 13.45 14.02 -7.04
N HIS A 47 14.08 15.09 -6.59
CA HIS A 47 15.22 15.01 -5.68
C HIS A 47 14.79 15.35 -4.26
N LYS A 48 15.32 14.61 -3.30
CA LYS A 48 15.16 14.88 -1.86
C LYS A 48 16.46 14.80 -1.11
N THR A 49 16.56 15.55 -0.03
CA THR A 49 17.77 15.66 0.77
C THR A 49 17.71 14.76 1.99
N LEU A 50 18.75 13.95 2.17
CA LEU A 50 18.99 13.19 3.38
C LEU A 50 19.60 14.10 4.43
N PHE A 51 18.99 14.14 5.60
CA PHE A 51 19.46 14.87 6.77
C PHE A 51 19.93 13.89 7.84
N LYS A 52 20.83 14.35 8.70
CA LYS A 52 21.23 13.64 9.91
C LYS A 52 20.94 14.48 11.13
N ASN A 53 20.29 13.88 12.13
CA ASN A 53 20.02 14.54 13.40
C ASN A 53 21.33 14.67 14.19
N LYS A 54 21.57 15.85 14.76
CA LYS A 54 22.78 16.17 15.53
C LYS A 54 22.81 15.51 16.90
N VAL A 55 21.63 15.25 17.47
CA VAL A 55 21.47 14.70 18.83
C VAL A 55 21.38 13.19 18.79
N THR A 56 20.45 12.64 17.97
CA THR A 56 20.22 11.19 17.91
C THR A 56 21.15 10.47 16.94
N GLY A 57 21.74 11.17 15.98
CA GLY A 57 22.55 10.60 14.91
C GLY A 57 21.77 9.90 13.82
N GLU A 58 20.42 9.90 13.88
CA GLU A 58 19.54 9.27 12.92
C GLU A 58 19.52 9.99 11.57
N TYR A 59 19.27 9.21 10.52
CA TYR A 59 19.14 9.71 9.16
C TYR A 59 17.68 9.71 8.73
N GLU A 60 17.23 10.82 8.13
CA GLU A 60 15.85 10.99 7.67
C GLU A 60 15.76 11.92 6.45
N TYR A 61 14.79 11.66 5.59
CA TYR A 61 14.35 12.61 4.57
C TYR A 61 13.21 13.45 5.16
N LEU A 62 13.51 14.69 5.54
CA LEU A 62 12.51 15.58 6.16
C LEU A 62 11.34 15.87 5.22
N LEU A 63 11.56 15.85 3.91
CA LEU A 63 10.51 15.97 2.92
C LEU A 63 9.50 14.83 3.04
N ASP A 64 9.96 13.57 3.18
CA ASP A 64 9.06 12.41 3.34
C ASP A 64 8.17 12.56 4.58
N ARG A 65 8.73 13.06 5.68
CA ARG A 65 7.96 13.34 6.90
C ARG A 65 6.87 14.41 6.70
N ILE A 66 7.17 15.46 5.95
CA ILE A 66 6.19 16.51 5.63
C ILE A 66 5.08 15.97 4.73
N MET A 67 5.43 15.10 3.80
CA MET A 67 4.50 14.44 2.88
C MET A 67 3.72 13.29 3.51
N GLY A 68 4.03 12.90 4.76
CA GLY A 68 3.41 11.76 5.42
C GLY A 68 3.83 10.41 4.82
N LEU A 69 4.96 10.34 4.12
CA LEU A 69 5.46 9.11 3.51
C LEU A 69 6.26 8.28 4.51
N GLU A 70 5.96 7.01 4.58
CA GLU A 70 6.76 6.04 5.33
C GLU A 70 8.12 5.80 4.66
N LYS A 71 9.09 5.32 5.45
CA LYS A 71 10.41 4.96 4.93
C LYS A 71 10.29 3.90 3.83
N HIS A 72 10.98 4.12 2.72
CA HIS A 72 11.00 3.23 1.55
C HIS A 72 9.68 3.12 0.77
N THR A 73 8.69 3.95 1.06
CA THR A 73 7.46 4.02 0.26
C THR A 73 7.76 4.45 -1.17
N ARG A 74 7.18 3.74 -2.12
CA ARG A 74 7.27 4.01 -3.57
C ARG A 74 5.92 4.30 -4.21
N LEU A 75 4.86 4.30 -3.43
CA LEU A 75 3.48 4.52 -3.83
C LEU A 75 2.86 5.56 -2.92
N THR A 76 2.08 6.47 -3.48
CA THR A 76 1.21 7.35 -2.68
C THR A 76 -0.04 6.58 -2.24
N GLU A 77 -0.70 7.06 -1.19
CA GLU A 77 -1.91 6.42 -0.65
C GLU A 77 -3.05 6.35 -1.67
N ASP A 78 -3.19 7.36 -2.52
CA ASP A 78 -4.19 7.40 -3.58
C ASP A 78 -3.92 6.33 -4.67
N ALA A 79 -2.67 6.17 -5.10
CA ALA A 79 -2.27 5.10 -6.02
C ALA A 79 -2.47 3.71 -5.39
N GLU A 80 -2.15 3.57 -4.10
CA GLU A 80 -2.37 2.33 -3.36
C GLU A 80 -3.86 2.01 -3.23
N ALA A 81 -4.70 2.96 -2.89
CA ALA A 81 -6.14 2.77 -2.80
C ALA A 81 -6.74 2.34 -4.15
N GLN A 82 -6.28 2.94 -5.25
CA GLN A 82 -6.75 2.60 -6.59
C GLN A 82 -6.37 1.17 -6.98
N LEU A 83 -5.10 0.78 -6.78
CA LEU A 83 -4.66 -0.59 -7.10
C LEU A 83 -5.34 -1.65 -6.23
N LEU A 84 -5.56 -1.37 -4.94
CA LEU A 84 -6.23 -2.30 -4.04
C LEU A 84 -7.70 -2.49 -4.41
N LYS A 85 -8.41 -1.39 -4.72
CA LYS A 85 -9.81 -1.43 -5.18
C LYS A 85 -9.97 -2.31 -6.42
N GLU A 86 -9.10 -2.16 -7.40
CA GLU A 86 -9.15 -2.97 -8.62
C GLU A 86 -8.75 -4.42 -8.37
N ALA A 87 -7.71 -4.65 -7.57
CA ALA A 87 -7.19 -6.00 -7.30
C ALA A 87 -8.19 -6.90 -6.56
N VAL A 88 -9.02 -6.33 -5.69
CA VAL A 88 -10.09 -7.07 -4.99
C VAL A 88 -11.19 -7.52 -5.94
N GLN A 89 -11.47 -6.74 -7.00
CA GLN A 89 -12.52 -7.06 -7.96
C GLN A 89 -12.05 -7.94 -9.12
N THR A 90 -10.76 -7.96 -9.41
CA THR A 90 -10.24 -8.62 -10.61
C THR A 90 -9.06 -9.56 -10.32
N SER A 91 -7.83 -9.03 -10.36
CA SER A 91 -6.59 -9.79 -10.13
C SER A 91 -5.47 -8.87 -9.69
N TYR A 92 -4.44 -9.43 -9.05
CA TYR A 92 -3.25 -8.68 -8.63
C TYR A 92 -2.55 -8.00 -9.80
N ARG A 93 -2.53 -8.62 -10.98
CA ARG A 93 -1.95 -8.03 -12.18
C ARG A 93 -2.72 -6.79 -12.61
N ARG A 94 -4.04 -6.89 -12.75
CA ARG A 94 -4.89 -5.76 -13.12
C ARG A 94 -4.87 -4.65 -12.07
N GLY A 95 -4.87 -5.01 -10.79
CA GLY A 95 -4.67 -4.05 -9.72
C GLY A 95 -3.38 -3.26 -9.89
N GLY A 96 -2.27 -3.94 -10.22
CA GLY A 96 -1.00 -3.28 -10.50
C GLY A 96 -1.01 -2.37 -11.72
N GLU A 97 -1.69 -2.78 -12.79
CA GLU A 97 -1.86 -2.00 -14.03
C GLU A 97 -2.75 -0.75 -13.82
N SER A 98 -3.65 -0.79 -12.84
CA SER A 98 -4.55 0.33 -12.52
C SER A 98 -3.98 1.35 -11.53
N ALA A 99 -2.74 1.16 -11.07
CA ALA A 99 -2.12 2.02 -10.05
C ALA A 99 -2.03 3.49 -10.45
N SER A 100 -1.95 3.77 -11.75
CA SER A 100 -1.90 5.15 -12.27
C SER A 100 -2.63 5.33 -13.59
N ILE A 101 -3.05 6.54 -13.86
CA ILE A 101 -3.71 6.94 -15.13
C ILE A 101 -2.70 6.94 -16.29
N SER A 102 -1.42 7.18 -16.01
CA SER A 102 -0.37 7.23 -17.04
C SER A 102 0.02 5.84 -17.58
N GLY A 103 -0.48 4.76 -16.95
CA GLY A 103 -0.12 3.38 -17.31
C GLY A 103 1.16 2.87 -16.64
N ASP A 104 1.75 3.63 -15.71
CA ASP A 104 2.83 3.13 -14.87
C ASP A 104 2.27 2.05 -13.93
N ALA A 105 2.87 0.87 -13.96
CA ALA A 105 2.35 -0.30 -13.30
C ALA A 105 3.20 -0.75 -12.11
N VAL A 106 2.55 -1.41 -11.17
CA VAL A 106 3.18 -2.07 -10.02
C VAL A 106 3.18 -3.58 -10.23
N SER A 107 4.21 -4.27 -9.75
CA SER A 107 4.27 -5.72 -9.89
C SER A 107 3.13 -6.41 -9.12
N LYS A 108 2.64 -7.53 -9.65
CA LYS A 108 1.60 -8.35 -9.01
C LYS A 108 2.01 -8.83 -7.61
N GLU A 109 3.30 -9.05 -7.38
CA GLU A 109 3.86 -9.44 -6.08
C GLU A 109 3.73 -8.30 -5.06
N THR A 110 3.97 -7.05 -5.48
CA THR A 110 3.77 -5.89 -4.62
C THR A 110 2.31 -5.73 -4.24
N VAL A 111 1.39 -5.88 -5.20
CA VAL A 111 -0.06 -5.83 -4.93
C VAL A 111 -0.49 -6.94 -3.97
N MET A 112 -0.04 -8.17 -4.19
CA MET A 112 -0.30 -9.30 -3.31
C MET A 112 0.17 -9.02 -1.88
N ASN A 113 1.41 -8.55 -1.73
CA ASN A 113 1.98 -8.25 -0.41
C ASN A 113 1.20 -7.16 0.32
N LYS A 114 0.74 -6.12 -0.40
CA LYS A 114 -0.09 -5.06 0.19
C LYS A 114 -1.46 -5.59 0.63
N ILE A 115 -2.11 -6.42 -0.16
CA ILE A 115 -3.40 -7.05 0.23
C ILE A 115 -3.21 -7.95 1.46
N HIS A 116 -2.14 -8.74 1.50
CA HIS A 116 -1.87 -9.61 2.65
C HIS A 116 -1.48 -8.85 3.91
N ALA A 117 -1.00 -7.62 3.78
CA ALA A 117 -0.69 -6.74 4.91
C ALA A 117 -1.93 -6.02 5.47
N LEU A 118 -3.08 -6.07 4.79
CA LEU A 118 -4.30 -5.44 5.28
C LEU A 118 -4.80 -6.11 6.56
N HIS A 119 -5.07 -5.30 7.55
CA HIS A 119 -5.66 -5.74 8.81
C HIS A 119 -7.09 -5.21 8.89
N PHE A 120 -8.04 -6.12 8.88
CA PHE A 120 -9.45 -5.77 9.03
C PHE A 120 -9.83 -5.80 10.51
N PRO A 121 -10.51 -4.77 11.03
CA PRO A 121 -11.02 -4.80 12.40
C PRO A 121 -12.00 -5.96 12.53
N LYS A 122 -11.86 -6.73 13.60
CA LYS A 122 -12.86 -7.76 13.92
C LYS A 122 -14.19 -7.08 14.22
N ALA A 123 -15.26 -7.54 13.58
CA ALA A 123 -16.60 -7.09 13.90
C ALA A 123 -16.87 -7.36 15.39
N GLU A 124 -17.23 -6.31 16.12
CA GLU A 124 -17.67 -6.51 17.49
C GLU A 124 -19.01 -7.26 17.48
N PRO A 125 -19.16 -8.30 18.31
CA PRO A 125 -20.43 -8.99 18.42
C PRO A 125 -21.50 -8.01 18.89
N GLN A 126 -22.65 -8.00 18.24
CA GLN A 126 -23.78 -7.18 18.68
C GLN A 126 -24.17 -7.58 20.10
N LYS A 127 -24.10 -6.63 21.03
CA LYS A 127 -24.41 -6.86 22.46
C LYS A 127 -25.91 -7.00 22.72
N GLU A 128 -26.75 -6.50 21.80
CA GLU A 128 -28.21 -6.54 21.98
C GLU A 128 -28.81 -7.79 21.34
N LYS A 129 -29.48 -8.58 22.16
CA LYS A 129 -30.28 -9.69 21.68
C LYS A 129 -31.57 -9.16 21.06
N LYS A 130 -31.74 -9.39 19.75
CA LYS A 130 -33.00 -9.09 19.06
C LYS A 130 -33.92 -10.29 19.12
N THR A 131 -35.18 -10.07 19.49
CA THR A 131 -36.21 -11.11 19.36
C THR A 131 -36.65 -11.17 17.91
N LEU A 132 -36.34 -12.26 17.23
CA LEU A 132 -36.68 -12.48 15.83
C LEU A 132 -37.83 -13.48 15.73
N LYS A 133 -38.77 -13.23 14.81
CA LYS A 133 -39.85 -14.16 14.52
C LYS A 133 -39.40 -15.30 13.60
N TYR A 134 -38.47 -14.99 12.69
CA TYR A 134 -37.84 -15.94 11.79
C TYR A 134 -36.36 -15.64 11.68
N LEU A 135 -35.55 -16.66 11.51
CA LEU A 135 -34.13 -16.61 11.26
C LEU A 135 -33.84 -17.36 9.98
N TYR A 136 -33.26 -16.69 9.00
CA TYR A 136 -32.83 -17.33 7.76
C TYR A 136 -31.31 -17.58 7.84
N ILE A 137 -30.91 -18.78 7.46
CA ILE A 137 -29.51 -19.21 7.46
C ILE A 137 -29.22 -19.79 6.09
N ASP A 138 -28.33 -19.14 5.35
CA ASP A 138 -27.77 -19.65 4.12
C ASP A 138 -26.33 -20.12 4.38
N ALA A 139 -26.02 -21.32 3.97
CA ALA A 139 -24.68 -21.89 4.10
C ALA A 139 -24.19 -22.38 2.74
N ASP A 140 -22.98 -21.99 2.37
CA ASP A 140 -22.35 -22.40 1.14
C ASP A 140 -20.90 -22.85 1.40
N GLU A 141 -20.40 -23.74 0.55
CA GLU A 141 -19.03 -24.26 0.60
C GLU A 141 -18.39 -24.10 -0.76
N ASP A 142 -17.20 -23.50 -0.79
CA ASP A 142 -16.41 -23.35 -2.03
C ASP A 142 -15.03 -23.99 -1.87
N HIS A 143 -14.51 -24.51 -2.98
CA HIS A 143 -13.17 -25.09 -3.03
C HIS A 143 -12.18 -24.11 -3.62
N VAL A 144 -11.29 -23.60 -2.77
CA VAL A 144 -10.22 -22.67 -3.17
C VAL A 144 -8.90 -23.41 -3.22
N SER A 145 -8.22 -23.35 -4.36
CA SER A 145 -6.88 -23.90 -4.52
C SER A 145 -5.87 -23.09 -3.73
N LEU A 146 -5.07 -23.77 -2.92
CA LEU A 146 -3.96 -23.17 -2.19
C LEU A 146 -2.73 -23.10 -3.08
N GLN A 147 -2.04 -21.96 -3.04
CA GLN A 147 -0.74 -21.79 -3.68
C GLN A 147 0.34 -21.85 -2.62
N TYR A 148 1.20 -22.87 -2.69
CA TYR A 148 2.37 -22.99 -1.84
C TYR A 148 3.60 -22.43 -2.56
N ILE A 149 4.40 -21.64 -1.85
CA ILE A 149 5.60 -20.99 -2.42
C ILE A 149 6.65 -22.02 -2.86
N ASN A 150 6.78 -23.11 -2.13
CA ASN A 150 7.81 -24.14 -2.34
C ASN A 150 7.34 -25.39 -3.08
N GLU A 151 6.04 -25.60 -3.18
CA GLU A 151 5.44 -26.75 -3.85
C GLU A 151 4.42 -26.24 -4.86
N LYS A 152 4.83 -26.06 -6.09
CA LYS A 152 3.89 -25.80 -7.19
C LYS A 152 2.96 -27.00 -7.29
N GLY A 153 1.73 -26.78 -6.87
CA GLY A 153 0.55 -27.64 -6.97
C GLY A 153 0.86 -29.11 -7.28
N ASP A 154 0.99 -29.95 -6.27
CA ASP A 154 1.20 -31.37 -6.52
C ASP A 154 -0.06 -31.93 -7.20
N ILE A 155 -0.01 -32.02 -8.52
CA ILE A 155 -1.05 -32.65 -9.36
C ILE A 155 -1.37 -34.06 -8.87
N LYS A 156 -0.41 -34.74 -8.20
CA LYS A 156 -0.58 -36.08 -7.66
C LYS A 156 -1.37 -36.14 -6.35
N LYS A 157 -1.55 -34.99 -5.66
CA LYS A 157 -2.33 -34.92 -4.42
C LYS A 157 -3.31 -33.73 -4.42
N PRO A 158 -4.26 -33.67 -5.35
CA PRO A 158 -5.15 -32.51 -5.50
C PRO A 158 -6.00 -32.21 -4.26
N ARG A 159 -6.29 -33.23 -3.42
CA ARG A 159 -7.10 -33.05 -2.21
C ARG A 159 -6.38 -32.34 -1.06
N THR A 160 -5.06 -32.25 -1.09
CA THR A 160 -4.27 -31.57 -0.06
C THR A 160 -3.98 -30.11 -0.40
N ASN A 161 -4.26 -29.71 -1.64
CA ASN A 161 -3.99 -28.36 -2.18
C ASN A 161 -5.21 -27.46 -2.21
N THR A 162 -6.27 -27.85 -1.53
CA THR A 162 -7.49 -27.05 -1.46
C THR A 162 -7.90 -26.79 -0.03
N ILE A 163 -8.44 -25.62 0.21
CA ILE A 163 -9.16 -25.26 1.41
C ILE A 163 -10.63 -25.11 1.04
N MET A 164 -11.53 -25.55 1.90
CA MET A 164 -12.96 -25.40 1.72
C MET A 164 -13.50 -24.39 2.74
N PRO A 165 -13.48 -23.07 2.41
CA PRO A 165 -14.09 -22.07 3.26
C PRO A 165 -15.60 -22.31 3.31
N LYS A 166 -16.15 -22.18 4.51
CA LYS A 166 -17.60 -22.23 4.74
C LYS A 166 -18.10 -20.82 4.92
N LEU A 167 -19.08 -20.44 4.12
CA LEU A 167 -19.70 -19.13 4.18
C LEU A 167 -21.10 -19.31 4.76
N ILE A 168 -21.38 -18.64 5.87
CA ILE A 168 -22.67 -18.71 6.54
C ILE A 168 -23.22 -17.30 6.65
N TYR A 169 -24.38 -17.08 6.05
CA TYR A 169 -25.15 -15.84 6.17
C TYR A 169 -26.34 -16.07 7.11
N VAL A 170 -26.52 -15.11 8.01
CA VAL A 170 -27.65 -15.12 8.94
C VAL A 170 -28.36 -13.77 8.84
N TYR A 171 -29.66 -13.75 8.49
CA TYR A 171 -30.46 -12.54 8.31
C TYR A 171 -31.93 -12.72 8.67
#